data_eaf45a7474190d0f9af0f9cb04133d65
#
_entry.id   eaf45a7474190d0f9af0f9cb04133d65
#
_cell.length_a   1.000
_cell.length_b   1.000
_cell.length_c   1.000
_cell.angle_alpha   90.00
_cell.angle_beta   90.00
_cell.angle_gamma   90.00
#
_symmetry.space_group_name_H-M   'P 1'
#
loop_
_entity.id
_entity.type
_entity.pdbx_description
1 polymer ?
#
loop_
_entity_poly.entity_id
_entity_poly.type
_entity_poly.pdbx_seq_one_letter_code
_entity_poly.pdbx_strand_id
1 'polypeptide(L)'
;MNRWEQLTGGTSGEQYAARFAELAEHGQDVHGEARLCATLVPPGARVLDAGCGTGRVLIQLARLGYDGVGVDRDASMLAVARRSAPRLTWLEADLSDFDPAAAGVTPGFDLVVAAGNVFPLLAPGTEADVAAALARALRPGGLLVAGFGLDRDHLPVAPSLTLAQYDAHCTGAGLTLTDRFATWDADPYEGGGYAVSVHRR
;
A
#
# COMPACT_ATOMS: atom_id res chain seq x y z
N MET A 1 1.11 -6.30 18.29
CA MET A 1 0.13 -7.03 17.47
C MET A 1 -0.63 -5.98 16.66
N ASN A 2 -0.57 -6.07 15.33
CA ASN A 2 -1.30 -5.14 14.47
C ASN A 2 -2.78 -5.56 14.35
N ARG A 3 -3.59 -4.67 13.77
CA ARG A 3 -5.03 -4.94 13.61
C ARG A 3 -5.34 -6.00 12.57
N TRP A 4 -4.47 -6.15 11.56
CA TRP A 4 -4.59 -7.23 10.57
C TRP A 4 -4.56 -8.60 11.23
N GLU A 5 -3.58 -8.87 12.10
CA GLU A 5 -3.47 -10.12 12.84
C GLU A 5 -4.68 -10.38 13.74
N GLN A 6 -5.21 -9.33 14.37
CA GLN A 6 -6.42 -9.44 15.21
C GLN A 6 -7.67 -9.79 14.39
N LEU A 7 -7.77 -9.24 13.16
CA LEU A 7 -8.89 -9.46 12.27
C LEU A 7 -8.92 -10.84 11.67
N THR A 8 -7.76 -11.26 11.16
CA THR A 8 -7.72 -12.46 10.33
C THR A 8 -7.74 -13.72 11.17
N GLY A 9 -7.39 -13.63 12.47
CA GLY A 9 -7.27 -14.83 13.32
C GLY A 9 -6.37 -15.89 12.68
N GLY A 10 -5.53 -15.48 11.70
CA GLY A 10 -4.73 -16.35 10.86
C GLY A 10 -5.35 -16.65 9.48
N THR A 11 -6.12 -15.74 8.85
CA THR A 11 -6.50 -15.90 7.45
C THR A 11 -5.23 -16.09 6.63
N SER A 12 -5.12 -17.22 5.95
CA SER A 12 -3.92 -17.54 5.18
C SER A 12 -3.85 -16.67 3.91
N GLY A 13 -2.63 -16.38 3.44
CA GLY A 13 -2.43 -15.71 2.16
C GLY A 13 -3.16 -16.41 1.00
N GLU A 14 -3.32 -17.73 1.06
CA GLU A 14 -4.08 -18.52 0.07
C GLU A 14 -5.56 -18.13 0.03
N GLN A 15 -6.21 -18.00 1.17
CA GLN A 15 -7.62 -17.60 1.24
C GLN A 15 -7.82 -16.17 0.74
N TYR A 16 -6.89 -15.28 1.07
CA TYR A 16 -6.91 -13.90 0.57
C TYR A 16 -6.73 -13.86 -0.96
N ALA A 17 -5.77 -14.61 -1.50
CA ALA A 17 -5.55 -14.70 -2.94
C ALA A 17 -6.75 -15.29 -3.68
N ALA A 18 -7.35 -16.36 -3.15
CA ALA A 18 -8.54 -17.00 -3.72
C ALA A 18 -9.72 -16.04 -3.84
N ARG A 19 -9.93 -15.17 -2.83
CA ARG A 19 -10.98 -14.14 -2.88
C ARG A 19 -10.80 -13.18 -4.06
N PHE A 20 -9.57 -12.71 -4.31
CA PHE A 20 -9.32 -11.81 -5.45
C PHE A 20 -9.39 -12.52 -6.79
N ALA A 21 -9.03 -13.80 -6.86
CA ALA A 21 -9.22 -14.60 -8.07
C ALA A 21 -10.71 -14.74 -8.40
N GLU A 22 -11.55 -15.04 -7.40
CA GLU A 22 -13.00 -15.12 -7.55
C GLU A 22 -13.60 -13.79 -8.01
N LEU A 23 -13.18 -12.65 -7.44
CA LEU A 23 -13.63 -11.32 -7.89
C LEU A 23 -13.29 -11.07 -9.36
N ALA A 24 -12.08 -11.42 -9.78
CA ALA A 24 -11.64 -11.30 -11.17
C ALA A 24 -12.42 -12.22 -12.12
N GLU A 25 -12.70 -13.47 -11.73
CA GLU A 25 -13.53 -14.42 -12.49
C GLU A 25 -14.96 -13.91 -12.68
N HIS A 26 -15.49 -13.14 -11.72
CA HIS A 26 -16.79 -12.47 -11.82
C HIS A 26 -16.73 -11.14 -12.58
N GLY A 27 -15.62 -10.83 -13.24
CA GLY A 27 -15.45 -9.64 -14.07
C GLY A 27 -15.25 -8.34 -13.29
N GLN A 28 -14.95 -8.42 -11.98
CA GLN A 28 -14.62 -7.23 -11.20
C GLN A 28 -13.16 -6.80 -11.49
N ASP A 29 -12.97 -5.49 -11.57
CA ASP A 29 -11.63 -4.96 -11.70
C ASP A 29 -10.88 -5.06 -10.38
N VAL A 30 -9.79 -5.79 -10.39
CA VAL A 30 -8.90 -6.00 -9.24
C VAL A 30 -7.55 -5.31 -9.40
N HIS A 31 -7.41 -4.39 -10.37
CA HIS A 31 -6.15 -3.74 -10.73
C HIS A 31 -6.21 -2.21 -10.75
N GLY A 32 -7.28 -1.60 -10.23
CA GLY A 32 -7.45 -0.14 -10.18
C GLY A 32 -6.25 0.56 -9.54
N GLU A 33 -5.72 0.00 -8.45
CA GLU A 33 -4.56 0.57 -7.73
C GLU A 33 -3.32 0.66 -8.63
N ALA A 34 -3.03 -0.43 -9.36
CA ALA A 34 -1.88 -0.44 -10.27
C ALA A 34 -2.09 0.52 -11.46
N ARG A 35 -3.32 0.64 -11.98
CA ARG A 35 -3.64 1.60 -13.03
C ARG A 35 -3.41 3.03 -12.59
N LEU A 36 -3.97 3.42 -11.44
CA LEU A 36 -3.74 4.78 -10.92
C LEU A 36 -2.26 5.05 -10.72
N CYS A 37 -1.53 4.16 -10.07
CA CYS A 37 -0.09 4.30 -9.87
C CYS A 37 0.65 4.50 -11.21
N ALA A 38 0.27 3.76 -12.26
CA ALA A 38 0.88 3.87 -13.59
C ALA A 38 0.59 5.21 -14.30
N THR A 39 -0.44 5.97 -13.89
CA THR A 39 -0.67 7.33 -14.39
C THR A 39 0.16 8.40 -13.70
N LEU A 40 0.64 8.12 -12.49
CA LEU A 40 1.32 9.09 -11.62
C LEU A 40 2.84 9.13 -11.82
N VAL A 41 3.44 8.06 -12.35
CA VAL A 41 4.87 7.95 -12.59
C VAL A 41 5.17 7.34 -13.96
N PRO A 42 6.28 7.72 -14.62
CA PRO A 42 6.60 7.20 -15.95
C PRO A 42 6.91 5.69 -15.93
N PRO A 43 6.75 4.99 -17.06
CA PRO A 43 7.20 3.60 -17.20
C PRO A 43 8.68 3.43 -16.80
N GLY A 44 8.99 2.32 -16.15
CA GLY A 44 10.33 2.05 -15.63
C GLY A 44 10.63 2.70 -14.27
N ALA A 45 9.69 3.48 -13.71
CA ALA A 45 9.83 4.01 -12.36
C ALA A 45 9.95 2.88 -11.33
N ARG A 46 10.67 3.16 -10.23
CA ARG A 46 10.86 2.21 -9.13
C ARG A 46 9.75 2.37 -8.09
N VAL A 47 9.07 1.28 -7.78
CA VAL A 47 7.92 1.26 -6.89
C VAL A 47 8.19 0.42 -5.63
N LEU A 48 7.79 0.93 -4.47
CA LEU A 48 7.67 0.17 -3.23
C LEU A 48 6.18 -0.10 -2.96
N ASP A 49 5.80 -1.38 -2.90
CA ASP A 49 4.46 -1.80 -2.47
C ASP A 49 4.51 -2.10 -0.98
N ALA A 50 4.01 -1.15 -0.18
CA ALA A 50 4.07 -1.19 1.28
C ALA A 50 2.80 -1.81 1.86
N GLY A 51 2.93 -2.94 2.56
CA GLY A 51 1.81 -3.81 2.93
C GLY A 51 1.30 -4.57 1.71
N CYS A 52 2.23 -5.15 0.93
CA CYS A 52 1.95 -5.71 -0.39
C CYS A 52 1.04 -6.96 -0.37
N GLY A 53 0.86 -7.60 0.78
CA GLY A 53 0.08 -8.82 0.89
C GLY A 53 0.56 -9.91 -0.07
N THR A 54 -0.35 -10.44 -0.88
CA THR A 54 -0.05 -11.45 -1.91
C THR A 54 0.60 -10.87 -3.18
N GLY A 55 0.95 -9.59 -3.18
CA GLY A 55 1.68 -8.93 -4.25
C GLY A 55 0.85 -8.48 -5.44
N ARG A 56 -0.47 -8.45 -5.33
CA ARG A 56 -1.40 -8.16 -6.44
C ARG A 56 -1.07 -6.86 -7.18
N VAL A 57 -0.82 -5.79 -6.45
CA VAL A 57 -0.53 -4.47 -7.03
C VAL A 57 0.84 -4.47 -7.69
N LEU A 58 1.89 -4.90 -6.98
CA LEU A 58 3.24 -4.92 -7.53
C LEU A 58 3.40 -5.86 -8.73
N ILE A 59 2.76 -7.04 -8.70
CA ILE A 59 2.79 -7.98 -9.83
C ILE A 59 2.19 -7.34 -11.09
N GLN A 60 1.09 -6.61 -10.94
CA GLN A 60 0.47 -5.91 -12.06
C GLN A 60 1.35 -4.74 -12.56
N LEU A 61 1.95 -3.97 -11.66
CA LEU A 61 2.91 -2.92 -12.04
C LEU A 61 4.12 -3.50 -12.77
N ALA A 62 4.66 -4.62 -12.32
CA ALA A 62 5.76 -5.29 -13.01
C ALA A 62 5.39 -5.75 -14.43
N ARG A 63 4.15 -6.21 -14.66
CA ARG A 63 3.63 -6.52 -16.00
C ARG A 63 3.53 -5.28 -16.89
N LEU A 64 3.34 -4.11 -16.31
CA LEU A 64 3.31 -2.81 -16.99
C LEU A 64 4.72 -2.20 -17.18
N GLY A 65 5.78 -2.90 -16.77
CA GLY A 65 7.17 -2.49 -16.99
C GLY A 65 7.77 -1.65 -15.87
N TYR A 66 7.19 -1.66 -14.67
CA TYR A 66 7.74 -1.00 -13.48
C TYR A 66 8.69 -1.94 -12.74
N ASP A 67 9.77 -1.39 -12.17
CA ASP A 67 10.64 -2.10 -11.23
C ASP A 67 10.11 -1.93 -9.80
N GLY A 68 10.24 -2.95 -8.95
CA GLY A 68 9.70 -2.77 -7.62
C GLY A 68 10.03 -3.83 -6.59
N VAL A 69 9.72 -3.45 -5.35
CA VAL A 69 9.90 -4.25 -4.14
C VAL A 69 8.59 -4.29 -3.37
N GLY A 70 8.17 -5.46 -2.92
CA GLY A 70 7.04 -5.63 -2.02
C GLY A 70 7.51 -5.87 -0.59
N VAL A 71 6.86 -5.20 0.36
CA VAL A 71 7.12 -5.36 1.80
C VAL A 71 5.83 -5.70 2.51
N ASP A 72 5.85 -6.76 3.29
CA ASP A 72 4.75 -7.14 4.19
C ASP A 72 5.32 -7.83 5.43
N ARG A 73 4.61 -7.79 6.54
CA ARG A 73 5.01 -8.53 7.73
C ARG A 73 4.41 -9.93 7.81
N ASP A 74 3.39 -10.24 6.99
CA ASP A 74 2.71 -11.52 7.00
C ASP A 74 3.43 -12.52 6.07
N ALA A 75 4.16 -13.44 6.67
CA ALA A 75 4.90 -14.48 5.95
C ALA A 75 3.99 -15.35 5.07
N SER A 76 2.72 -15.57 5.44
CA SER A 76 1.78 -16.36 4.66
C SER A 76 1.36 -15.65 3.37
N MET A 77 1.19 -14.34 3.43
CA MET A 77 0.95 -13.46 2.28
C MET A 77 2.15 -13.49 1.33
N LEU A 78 3.34 -13.26 1.88
CA LEU A 78 4.59 -13.26 1.10
C LEU A 78 4.90 -14.62 0.47
N ALA A 79 4.50 -15.72 1.09
CA ALA A 79 4.65 -17.04 0.49
C ALA A 79 3.85 -17.16 -0.83
N VAL A 80 2.65 -16.59 -0.89
CA VAL A 80 1.86 -16.50 -2.13
C VAL A 80 2.53 -15.58 -3.14
N ALA A 81 2.96 -14.38 -2.73
CA ALA A 81 3.63 -13.42 -3.59
C ALA A 81 4.88 -14.00 -4.26
N ARG A 82 5.74 -14.67 -3.47
CA ARG A 82 6.96 -15.33 -3.96
C ARG A 82 6.68 -16.44 -4.99
N ARG A 83 5.61 -17.22 -4.80
CA ARG A 83 5.21 -18.24 -5.78
C ARG A 83 4.64 -17.62 -7.05
N SER A 84 3.85 -16.56 -6.91
CA SER A 84 3.19 -15.90 -8.04
C SER A 84 4.16 -15.10 -8.92
N ALA A 85 5.20 -14.51 -8.31
CA ALA A 85 6.20 -13.71 -9.01
C ALA A 85 7.59 -13.87 -8.37
N PRO A 86 8.29 -15.01 -8.63
CA PRO A 86 9.56 -15.36 -7.98
C PRO A 86 10.75 -14.46 -8.40
N ARG A 87 10.57 -13.63 -9.43
CA ARG A 87 11.61 -12.71 -9.90
C ARG A 87 11.55 -11.34 -9.22
N LEU A 88 10.44 -11.01 -8.55
CA LEU A 88 10.31 -9.78 -7.79
C LEU A 88 10.93 -9.94 -6.41
N THR A 89 11.33 -8.82 -5.83
CA THR A 89 11.87 -8.78 -4.46
C THR A 89 10.73 -8.65 -3.46
N TRP A 90 10.67 -9.59 -2.51
CA TRP A 90 9.68 -9.64 -1.45
C TRP A 90 10.36 -9.66 -0.10
N LEU A 91 10.12 -8.65 0.73
CA LEU A 91 10.72 -8.45 2.03
C LEU A 91 9.70 -8.68 3.14
N GLU A 92 10.12 -9.42 4.17
CA GLU A 92 9.34 -9.57 5.40
C GLU A 92 9.84 -8.54 6.41
N ALA A 93 9.02 -7.52 6.67
CA ALA A 93 9.36 -6.46 7.62
C ALA A 93 8.11 -5.75 8.15
N ASP A 94 8.21 -5.18 9.34
CA ASP A 94 7.23 -4.23 9.86
C ASP A 94 7.50 -2.84 9.24
N LEU A 95 6.46 -2.18 8.76
CA LEU A 95 6.60 -0.87 8.12
C LEU A 95 7.00 0.24 9.11
N SER A 96 6.77 0.05 10.42
CA SER A 96 7.07 1.07 11.43
C SER A 96 8.57 1.30 11.64
N ASP A 97 9.39 0.29 11.38
CA ASP A 97 10.85 0.35 11.48
C ASP A 97 11.56 0.01 10.16
N PHE A 98 10.81 -0.01 9.05
CA PHE A 98 11.34 -0.36 7.74
C PHE A 98 12.41 0.64 7.27
N ASP A 99 13.58 0.10 6.99
CA ASP A 99 14.69 0.79 6.34
C ASP A 99 15.13 -0.01 5.09
N PRO A 100 14.89 0.52 3.88
CA PRO A 100 15.28 -0.15 2.65
C PRO A 100 16.76 -0.50 2.61
N ALA A 101 17.65 0.39 3.09
CA ALA A 101 19.09 0.18 3.06
C ALA A 101 19.52 -0.97 3.98
N ALA A 102 18.94 -1.03 5.18
CA ALA A 102 19.18 -2.12 6.12
C ALA A 102 18.64 -3.47 5.58
N ALA A 103 17.57 -3.43 4.77
CA ALA A 103 17.01 -4.59 4.09
C ALA A 103 17.75 -4.96 2.79
N GLY A 104 18.87 -4.31 2.46
CA GLY A 104 19.65 -4.59 1.26
C GLY A 104 19.05 -4.05 -0.04
N VAL A 105 18.12 -3.11 0.06
CA VAL A 105 17.44 -2.47 -1.08
C VAL A 105 17.89 -1.02 -1.17
N THR A 106 18.27 -0.58 -2.37
CA THR A 106 18.62 0.82 -2.59
C THR A 106 17.39 1.70 -2.39
N PRO A 107 17.43 2.70 -1.49
CA PRO A 107 16.34 3.67 -1.34
C PRO A 107 16.21 4.58 -2.58
N GLY A 108 15.22 5.46 -2.58
CA GLY A 108 14.98 6.40 -3.67
C GLY A 108 13.94 5.89 -4.66
N PHE A 109 12.84 5.36 -4.15
CA PHE A 109 11.68 4.97 -4.95
C PHE A 109 10.99 6.21 -5.54
N ASP A 110 10.50 6.08 -6.76
CA ASP A 110 9.69 7.11 -7.43
C ASP A 110 8.29 7.17 -6.85
N LEU A 111 7.77 6.01 -6.45
CA LEU A 111 6.45 5.83 -5.87
C LEU A 111 6.47 4.80 -4.75
N VAL A 112 5.78 5.10 -3.67
CA VAL A 112 5.38 4.14 -2.64
C VAL A 112 3.86 4.01 -2.71
N VAL A 113 3.35 2.80 -2.82
CA VAL A 113 1.92 2.52 -2.75
C VAL A 113 1.60 1.76 -1.47
N ALA A 114 0.57 2.21 -0.74
CA ALA A 114 0.01 1.56 0.44
C ALA A 114 -1.49 1.33 0.20
N ALA A 115 -1.82 0.26 -0.51
CA ALA A 115 -3.18 -0.10 -0.93
C ALA A 115 -3.81 -1.14 0.00
N GLY A 116 -5.15 -1.21 0.02
CA GLY A 116 -5.86 -2.24 0.77
C GLY A 116 -5.92 -2.01 2.28
N ASN A 117 -6.14 -0.78 2.70
CA ASN A 117 -6.33 -0.42 4.10
C ASN A 117 -5.08 -0.56 4.99
N VAL A 118 -3.87 -0.40 4.46
CA VAL A 118 -2.64 -0.56 5.23
C VAL A 118 -2.64 0.32 6.48
N PHE A 119 -2.85 1.63 6.35
CA PHE A 119 -2.78 2.56 7.47
C PHE A 119 -3.79 2.26 8.60
N PRO A 120 -5.09 2.02 8.34
CA PRO A 120 -6.03 1.64 9.39
C PRO A 120 -5.73 0.30 10.09
N LEU A 121 -4.96 -0.57 9.46
CA LEU A 121 -4.64 -1.92 9.95
C LEU A 121 -3.27 -2.01 10.65
N LEU A 122 -2.54 -0.90 10.74
CA LEU A 122 -1.29 -0.81 11.49
C LEU A 122 -1.49 -1.09 13.00
N ALA A 123 -0.41 -1.34 13.70
CA ALA A 123 -0.42 -1.35 15.16
C ALA A 123 -0.78 0.07 15.65
N PRO A 124 -1.69 0.21 16.63
CA PRO A 124 -2.08 1.52 17.13
C PRO A 124 -0.87 2.35 17.60
N GLY A 125 -0.77 3.60 17.12
CA GLY A 125 0.29 4.53 17.48
C GLY A 125 1.57 4.43 16.64
N THR A 126 1.60 3.57 15.62
CA THR A 126 2.76 3.44 14.71
C THR A 126 2.56 4.20 13.38
N GLU A 127 1.41 4.85 13.18
CA GLU A 127 1.05 5.48 11.92
C GLU A 127 2.03 6.58 11.50
N ALA A 128 2.52 7.36 12.46
CA ALA A 128 3.53 8.40 12.22
C ALA A 128 4.90 7.80 11.84
N ASP A 129 5.31 6.72 12.51
CA ASP A 129 6.58 6.04 12.23
C ASP A 129 6.55 5.41 10.84
N VAL A 130 5.42 4.81 10.45
CA VAL A 130 5.21 4.26 9.10
C VAL A 130 5.27 5.38 8.05
N ALA A 131 4.55 6.50 8.26
CA ALA A 131 4.61 7.63 7.33
C ALA A 131 6.05 8.14 7.16
N ALA A 132 6.82 8.24 8.25
CA ALA A 132 8.22 8.65 8.21
C ALA A 132 9.12 7.63 7.51
N ALA A 133 8.93 6.33 7.73
CA ALA A 133 9.67 5.27 7.07
C ALA A 133 9.44 5.27 5.55
N LEU A 134 8.17 5.37 5.13
CA LEU A 134 7.80 5.43 3.72
C LEU A 134 8.30 6.72 3.04
N ALA A 135 8.26 7.86 3.74
CA ALA A 135 8.84 9.10 3.24
C ALA A 135 10.36 8.97 3.01
N ARG A 136 11.09 8.35 3.94
CA ARG A 136 12.54 8.10 3.78
C ARG A 136 12.86 7.19 2.59
N ALA A 137 11.99 6.24 2.28
CA ALA A 137 12.16 5.33 1.15
C ALA A 137 12.04 6.05 -0.21
N LEU A 138 11.25 7.12 -0.30
CA LEU A 138 11.07 7.91 -1.51
C LEU A 138 12.33 8.72 -1.87
N ARG A 139 12.56 9.00 -3.16
CA ARG A 139 13.46 10.06 -3.60
C ARG A 139 12.83 11.45 -3.40
N PRO A 140 13.59 12.55 -3.42
CA PRO A 140 13.02 13.89 -3.54
C PRO A 140 12.09 14.00 -4.75
N GLY A 141 10.88 14.51 -4.53
CA GLY A 141 9.82 14.59 -5.54
C GLY A 141 9.05 13.28 -5.80
N GLY A 142 9.40 12.18 -5.13
CA GLY A 142 8.65 10.92 -5.19
C GLY A 142 7.28 11.00 -4.51
N LEU A 143 6.41 10.04 -4.80
CA LEU A 143 5.00 10.05 -4.38
C LEU A 143 4.70 8.91 -3.40
N LEU A 144 3.98 9.22 -2.32
CA LEU A 144 3.26 8.26 -1.49
C LEU A 144 1.79 8.25 -1.90
N VAL A 145 1.28 7.11 -2.32
CA VAL A 145 -0.14 6.89 -2.65
C VAL A 145 -0.72 5.92 -1.63
N ALA A 146 -1.72 6.35 -0.87
CA ALA A 146 -2.39 5.49 0.09
C ALA A 146 -3.91 5.54 -0.07
N GLY A 147 -4.54 4.36 -0.16
CA GLY A 147 -5.98 4.22 -0.27
C GLY A 147 -6.55 3.39 0.87
N PHE A 148 -7.54 3.95 1.60
CA PHE A 148 -8.14 3.27 2.73
C PHE A 148 -9.56 3.75 3.06
N GLY A 149 -10.31 2.87 3.72
CA GLY A 149 -11.64 3.14 4.25
C GLY A 149 -11.62 4.07 5.46
N LEU A 150 -12.69 4.84 5.60
CA LEU A 150 -12.89 5.82 6.66
C LEU A 150 -14.08 5.47 7.55
N ASP A 151 -14.86 4.47 7.16
CA ASP A 151 -16.06 4.01 7.85
C ASP A 151 -16.14 2.47 7.91
N ARG A 152 -17.21 1.96 8.51
CA ARG A 152 -17.42 0.50 8.70
C ARG A 152 -17.82 -0.23 7.43
N ASP A 153 -18.28 0.47 6.41
CA ASP A 153 -18.67 -0.14 5.13
C ASP A 153 -17.42 -0.45 4.28
N HIS A 154 -16.32 0.29 4.51
CA HIS A 154 -15.06 0.16 3.79
C HIS A 154 -13.91 -0.45 4.62
N LEU A 155 -14.14 -0.65 5.94
CA LEU A 155 -13.15 -1.24 6.83
C LEU A 155 -13.71 -2.49 7.54
N PRO A 156 -12.92 -3.55 7.62
CA PRO A 156 -13.30 -4.73 8.41
C PRO A 156 -13.21 -4.50 9.93
N VAL A 157 -12.74 -3.32 10.36
CA VAL A 157 -12.59 -2.89 11.77
C VAL A 157 -13.23 -1.53 11.99
N ALA A 158 -13.39 -1.16 13.26
CA ALA A 158 -13.77 0.22 13.58
C ALA A 158 -12.71 1.21 13.06
N PRO A 159 -13.12 2.30 12.40
CA PRO A 159 -12.20 3.35 11.97
C PRO A 159 -11.35 3.86 13.12
N SER A 160 -10.07 4.01 12.90
CA SER A 160 -9.10 4.44 13.90
C SER A 160 -8.26 5.62 13.45
N LEU A 161 -8.36 5.95 12.19
CA LEU A 161 -7.58 7.00 11.56
C LEU A 161 -8.51 7.84 10.69
N THR A 162 -8.50 9.13 10.92
CA THR A 162 -9.16 10.12 10.06
C THR A 162 -8.20 10.62 8.99
N LEU A 163 -8.73 11.20 7.90
CA LEU A 163 -7.88 11.85 6.88
C LEU A 163 -7.01 12.95 7.47
N ALA A 164 -7.56 13.76 8.37
CA ALA A 164 -6.81 14.86 9.02
C ALA A 164 -5.62 14.32 9.85
N GLN A 165 -5.80 13.21 10.55
CA GLN A 165 -4.69 12.55 11.28
C GLN A 165 -3.66 11.95 10.32
N TYR A 166 -4.10 11.28 9.27
CA TYR A 166 -3.20 10.74 8.24
C TYR A 166 -2.37 11.86 7.58
N ASP A 167 -3.02 12.96 7.19
CA ASP A 167 -2.33 14.11 6.60
C ASP A 167 -1.33 14.75 7.56
N ALA A 168 -1.68 14.83 8.85
CA ALA A 168 -0.76 15.33 9.87
C ALA A 168 0.48 14.44 10.01
N HIS A 169 0.34 13.10 9.96
CA HIS A 169 1.47 12.17 9.97
C HIS A 169 2.34 12.33 8.70
N CYS A 170 1.72 12.43 7.52
CA CYS A 170 2.44 12.68 6.27
C CYS A 170 3.18 14.01 6.28
N THR A 171 2.53 15.09 6.74
CA THR A 171 3.16 16.42 6.86
C THR A 171 4.32 16.39 7.85
N GLY A 172 4.16 15.73 9.00
CA GLY A 172 5.24 15.53 9.97
C GLY A 172 6.43 14.74 9.42
N ALA A 173 6.20 13.89 8.44
CA ALA A 173 7.22 13.15 7.69
C ALA A 173 7.84 13.94 6.51
N GLY A 174 7.46 15.21 6.30
CA GLY A 174 7.96 16.06 5.21
C GLY A 174 7.27 15.83 3.86
N LEU A 175 6.08 15.23 3.87
CA LEU A 175 5.27 15.01 2.69
C LEU A 175 4.18 16.09 2.56
N THR A 176 3.85 16.46 1.33
CA THR A 176 2.79 17.45 1.02
C THR A 176 1.68 16.77 0.22
N LEU A 177 0.42 16.91 0.66
CA LEU A 177 -0.73 16.43 -0.09
C LEU A 177 -0.83 17.18 -1.43
N THR A 178 -0.92 16.42 -2.53
CA THR A 178 -1.09 16.97 -3.89
C THR A 178 -2.46 16.69 -4.47
N ASP A 179 -2.98 15.47 -4.23
CA ASP A 179 -4.25 15.03 -4.79
C ASP A 179 -5.01 14.12 -3.82
N ARG A 180 -6.34 14.11 -3.95
CA ARG A 180 -7.21 13.18 -3.22
C ARG A 180 -8.37 12.73 -4.09
N PHE A 181 -8.56 11.43 -4.17
CA PHE A 181 -9.59 10.77 -4.95
C PHE A 181 -10.53 9.95 -4.06
N ALA A 182 -11.76 9.75 -4.52
CA ALA A 182 -12.73 8.87 -3.87
C ALA A 182 -12.50 7.39 -4.20
N THR A 183 -11.88 7.11 -5.35
CA THR A 183 -11.65 5.77 -5.87
C THR A 183 -10.27 5.64 -6.50
N TRP A 184 -9.87 4.42 -6.84
CA TRP A 184 -8.66 4.16 -7.61
C TRP A 184 -8.80 4.47 -9.11
N ASP A 185 -9.96 4.91 -9.56
CA ASP A 185 -10.21 5.43 -10.93
C ASP A 185 -10.07 6.96 -11.03
N ALA A 186 -9.52 7.58 -9.98
CA ALA A 186 -9.27 9.02 -9.87
C ALA A 186 -10.55 9.87 -9.85
N ASP A 187 -11.67 9.33 -9.37
CA ASP A 187 -12.87 10.13 -9.13
C ASP A 187 -12.59 11.21 -8.08
N PRO A 188 -13.02 12.46 -8.26
CA PRO A 188 -12.81 13.54 -7.31
C PRO A 188 -13.33 13.18 -5.91
N TYR A 189 -12.55 13.48 -4.86
CA TYR A 189 -13.00 13.28 -3.50
C TYR A 189 -13.82 14.48 -2.99
N GLU A 190 -15.12 14.27 -2.84
CA GLU A 190 -16.06 15.25 -2.31
C GLU A 190 -16.57 14.88 -0.90
N GLY A 191 -15.90 13.94 -0.24
CA GLY A 191 -16.32 13.30 1.00
C GLY A 191 -16.69 11.84 0.77
N GLY A 192 -16.92 11.10 1.86
CA GLY A 192 -17.33 9.70 1.79
C GLY A 192 -16.47 8.76 2.61
N GLY A 193 -16.77 7.46 2.49
CA GLY A 193 -16.21 6.41 3.34
C GLY A 193 -14.90 5.81 2.86
N TYR A 194 -14.35 6.24 1.72
CA TYR A 194 -13.07 5.79 1.18
C TYR A 194 -12.30 6.95 0.55
N ALA A 195 -11.00 6.98 0.70
CA ALA A 195 -10.16 7.97 0.05
C ALA A 195 -8.82 7.39 -0.40
N VAL A 196 -8.35 7.87 -1.56
CA VAL A 196 -7.00 7.65 -2.09
C VAL A 196 -6.27 8.99 -2.06
N SER A 197 -5.21 9.09 -1.29
CA SER A 197 -4.43 10.32 -1.12
C SER A 197 -3.07 10.19 -1.77
N VAL A 198 -2.64 11.23 -2.46
CA VAL A 198 -1.31 11.35 -3.08
C VAL A 198 -0.54 12.43 -2.35
N HIS A 199 0.60 12.05 -1.77
CA HIS A 199 1.50 12.99 -1.10
C HIS A 199 2.85 12.98 -1.82
N ARG A 200 3.48 14.14 -1.93
CA ARG A 200 4.80 14.35 -2.55
C ARG A 200 5.87 14.64 -1.49
N ARG A 201 7.01 13.99 -1.63
CA ARG A 201 8.22 14.26 -0.84
C ARG A 201 8.97 15.51 -1.35
#